data_dae76686f53b4925e2a9b1bde312f07a
#
_entry.id   dae76686f53b4925e2a9b1bde312f07a
#
_cell.length_a   1.000
_cell.length_b   1.000
_cell.length_c   1.000
_cell.angle_alpha   90.00
_cell.angle_beta   90.00
_cell.angle_gamma   90.00
#
_symmetry.space_group_name_H-M   'P 1'
#
loop_
_entity.id
_entity.type
_entity.pdbx_description
1 polymer ?
#
loop_
_entity_poly.entity_id
_entity_poly.type
_entity_poly.pdbx_seq_one_letter_code
_entity_poly.pdbx_strand_id
1 'polypeptide(L)'
;MRDTGAMSNTNADYYVPHSSHWPITATVAIFTMFIGGANFLNGGEVGVYILAIGFALFVYMLFGWFGTVIGESEAGTFNGQVDISFRMGMVWFIFSEVMFFAAFFGALYYARMYSVPWLGGEGSGAATNQFLWPEFATAWPLLQLPEAYAFSTFNATLDATGVPHFNTLILRTTGASRTWAH
;
A
#
# COMPACT_ATOMS: atom_id res chain seq x y z
N MET A 1 2.62 -62.76 -14.98
CA MET A 1 3.31 -61.57 -15.43
C MET A 1 2.70 -60.37 -14.71
N ARG A 2 3.36 -59.86 -13.72
CA ARG A 2 2.91 -58.66 -12.99
C ARG A 2 3.65 -57.48 -13.62
N ASP A 3 2.90 -56.63 -14.30
CA ASP A 3 3.41 -55.34 -14.70
C ASP A 3 3.55 -54.46 -13.44
N THR A 4 4.76 -54.36 -12.94
CA THR A 4 5.16 -53.34 -12.00
C THR A 4 5.21 -52.02 -12.77
N GLY A 5 4.06 -51.31 -12.77
CA GLY A 5 4.00 -49.90 -13.22
C GLY A 5 5.07 -49.11 -12.49
N ALA A 6 6.14 -48.77 -13.21
CA ALA A 6 7.11 -47.80 -12.79
C ALA A 6 6.39 -46.51 -12.46
N MET A 7 6.26 -46.22 -11.16
CA MET A 7 5.93 -44.85 -10.73
C MET A 7 7.08 -43.96 -11.23
N SER A 8 6.83 -43.28 -12.30
CA SER A 8 7.65 -42.18 -12.75
C SER A 8 7.70 -41.17 -11.60
N ASN A 9 8.79 -41.18 -10.84
CA ASN A 9 9.19 -40.10 -9.99
C ASN A 9 9.50 -38.89 -10.89
N THR A 10 8.47 -38.20 -11.33
CA THR A 10 8.63 -36.84 -11.81
C THR A 10 8.93 -36.01 -10.56
N ASN A 11 10.19 -36.01 -10.15
CA ASN A 11 10.76 -34.87 -9.46
C ASN A 11 10.62 -33.71 -10.43
N ALA A 12 9.45 -33.07 -10.43
CA ALA A 12 9.27 -31.86 -11.16
C ALA A 12 10.21 -30.83 -10.48
N ASP A 13 11.37 -30.62 -11.10
CA ASP A 13 12.30 -29.61 -10.64
C ASP A 13 11.52 -28.30 -10.47
N TYR A 14 11.63 -27.71 -9.26
CA TYR A 14 11.00 -26.43 -9.00
C TYR A 14 11.59 -25.40 -9.94
N TYR A 15 10.74 -24.73 -10.72
CA TYR A 15 11.17 -23.68 -11.63
C TYR A 15 11.78 -22.53 -10.84
N VAL A 16 13.05 -22.28 -11.08
CA VAL A 16 13.75 -21.09 -10.54
C VAL A 16 13.89 -20.09 -11.67
N PRO A 17 13.29 -18.87 -11.55
CA PRO A 17 13.41 -17.84 -12.58
C PRO A 17 14.86 -17.49 -12.87
N HIS A 18 15.19 -17.27 -14.11
CA HIS A 18 16.49 -16.75 -14.51
C HIS A 18 16.74 -15.36 -13.92
N SER A 19 18.02 -14.96 -13.83
CA SER A 19 18.35 -13.61 -13.37
C SER A 19 17.64 -12.55 -14.22
N SER A 20 16.93 -11.66 -13.57
CA SER A 20 16.14 -10.61 -14.22
C SER A 20 16.63 -9.22 -13.81
N HIS A 21 16.57 -8.28 -14.72
CA HIS A 21 16.89 -6.88 -14.46
C HIS A 21 15.71 -6.07 -13.90
N TRP A 22 14.49 -6.64 -13.90
CA TRP A 22 13.28 -5.93 -13.46
C TRP A 22 13.33 -5.44 -12.03
N PRO A 23 13.86 -6.18 -11.04
CA PRO A 23 13.97 -5.69 -9.66
C PRO A 23 14.85 -4.44 -9.52
N ILE A 24 15.97 -4.38 -10.24
CA ILE A 24 16.84 -3.19 -10.24
C ILE A 24 16.12 -2.01 -10.90
N THR A 25 15.47 -2.25 -12.04
CA THR A 25 14.69 -1.22 -12.73
C THR A 25 13.57 -0.68 -11.84
N ALA A 26 12.85 -1.55 -11.11
CA ALA A 26 11.84 -1.17 -10.14
C ALA A 26 12.43 -0.28 -9.03
N THR A 27 13.56 -0.68 -8.47
CA THR A 27 14.24 0.08 -7.40
C THR A 27 14.61 1.48 -7.88
N VAL A 28 15.22 1.60 -9.05
CA VAL A 28 15.60 2.90 -9.63
C VAL A 28 14.35 3.76 -9.89
N ALA A 29 13.30 3.18 -10.46
CA ALA A 29 12.06 3.88 -10.75
C ALA A 29 11.40 4.43 -9.46
N ILE A 30 11.21 3.57 -8.46
CA ILE A 30 10.59 3.93 -7.19
C ILE A 30 11.45 4.97 -6.44
N PHE A 31 12.77 4.78 -6.39
CA PHE A 31 13.67 5.74 -5.75
C PHE A 31 13.60 7.12 -6.42
N THR A 32 13.58 7.16 -7.74
CA THR A 32 13.41 8.40 -8.50
C THR A 32 12.06 9.07 -8.20
N MET A 33 10.98 8.29 -8.12
CA MET A 33 9.66 8.80 -7.75
C MET A 33 9.65 9.40 -6.34
N PHE A 34 10.28 8.76 -5.35
CA PHE A 34 10.34 9.29 -3.98
C PHE A 34 11.15 10.57 -3.89
N ILE A 35 12.30 10.66 -4.58
CA ILE A 35 13.09 11.90 -4.63
C ILE A 35 12.27 13.02 -5.30
N GLY A 36 11.63 12.72 -6.42
CA GLY A 36 10.78 13.67 -7.12
C GLY A 36 9.62 14.14 -6.27
N GLY A 37 8.92 13.21 -5.61
CA GLY A 37 7.81 13.49 -4.72
C GLY A 37 8.23 14.33 -3.50
N ALA A 38 9.33 13.97 -2.85
CA ALA A 38 9.87 14.74 -1.73
C ALA A 38 10.25 16.16 -2.15
N ASN A 39 10.93 16.33 -3.28
CA ASN A 39 11.27 17.64 -3.80
C ASN A 39 10.03 18.47 -4.13
N PHE A 40 9.04 17.87 -4.78
CA PHE A 40 7.76 18.51 -5.11
C PHE A 40 7.01 18.98 -3.86
N LEU A 41 6.88 18.12 -2.85
CA LEU A 41 6.20 18.46 -1.59
C LEU A 41 6.91 19.56 -0.79
N ASN A 42 8.21 19.71 -0.96
CA ASN A 42 8.99 20.81 -0.38
C ASN A 42 9.04 22.08 -1.26
N GLY A 43 8.20 22.16 -2.29
CA GLY A 43 8.08 23.35 -3.16
C GLY A 43 9.18 23.48 -4.22
N GLY A 44 9.92 22.40 -4.50
CA GLY A 44 10.95 22.40 -5.53
C GLY A 44 10.36 22.30 -6.94
N GLU A 45 10.71 23.21 -7.82
CA GLU A 45 10.18 23.28 -9.20
C GLU A 45 10.56 22.06 -10.06
N VAL A 46 11.70 21.45 -9.79
CA VAL A 46 12.21 20.29 -10.54
C VAL A 46 11.55 18.98 -10.11
N GLY A 47 10.91 18.96 -8.95
CA GLY A 47 10.30 17.76 -8.34
C GLY A 47 9.30 17.06 -9.25
N VAL A 48 8.45 17.81 -9.93
CA VAL A 48 7.43 17.29 -10.86
C VAL A 48 8.07 16.54 -12.03
N TYR A 49 9.16 17.04 -12.59
CA TYR A 49 9.84 16.39 -13.71
C TYR A 49 10.54 15.10 -13.29
N ILE A 50 11.20 15.10 -12.13
CA ILE A 50 11.82 13.91 -11.56
C ILE A 50 10.75 12.84 -11.26
N LEU A 51 9.62 13.25 -10.68
CA LEU A 51 8.49 12.36 -10.41
C LEU A 51 7.92 11.75 -11.70
N ALA A 52 7.75 12.56 -12.75
CA ALA A 52 7.27 12.11 -14.05
C ALA A 52 8.23 11.10 -14.71
N ILE A 53 9.53 11.33 -14.63
CA ILE A 53 10.54 10.40 -15.14
C ILE A 53 10.50 9.09 -14.36
N GLY A 54 10.46 9.15 -13.03
CA GLY A 54 10.33 7.96 -12.18
C GLY A 54 9.08 7.17 -12.49
N PHE A 55 7.95 7.85 -12.67
CA PHE A 55 6.68 7.22 -13.06
C PHE A 55 6.75 6.55 -14.43
N ALA A 56 7.34 7.20 -15.43
CA ALA A 56 7.53 6.61 -16.75
C ALA A 56 8.41 5.36 -16.70
N LEU A 57 9.49 5.37 -15.93
CA LEU A 57 10.34 4.19 -15.69
C LEU A 57 9.57 3.07 -14.98
N PHE A 58 8.72 3.42 -14.04
CA PHE A 58 7.89 2.45 -13.33
C PHE A 58 6.88 1.77 -14.26
N VAL A 59 6.21 2.54 -15.11
CA VAL A 59 5.28 2.01 -16.12
C VAL A 59 6.03 1.11 -17.11
N TYR A 60 7.19 1.53 -17.61
CA TYR A 60 8.04 0.70 -18.46
C TYR A 60 8.39 -0.64 -17.79
N MET A 61 8.80 -0.60 -16.54
CA MET A 61 9.14 -1.79 -15.75
C MET A 61 7.93 -2.72 -15.62
N LEU A 62 6.75 -2.20 -15.31
CA LEU A 62 5.54 -3.01 -15.18
C LEU A 62 5.19 -3.76 -16.47
N PHE A 63 5.16 -3.05 -17.60
CA PHE A 63 4.87 -3.68 -18.89
C PHE A 63 5.91 -4.74 -19.28
N GLY A 64 7.18 -4.44 -19.07
CA GLY A 64 8.25 -5.38 -19.38
C GLY A 64 8.23 -6.61 -18.48
N TRP A 65 8.06 -6.42 -17.18
CA TRP A 65 7.99 -7.52 -16.22
C TRP A 65 6.77 -8.41 -16.47
N PHE A 66 5.59 -7.84 -16.61
CA PHE A 66 4.40 -8.64 -16.92
C PHE A 66 4.52 -9.34 -18.29
N GLY A 67 5.13 -8.71 -19.29
CA GLY A 67 5.43 -9.35 -20.55
C GLY A 67 6.32 -10.59 -20.39
N THR A 68 7.33 -10.51 -19.54
CA THR A 68 8.20 -11.66 -19.21
C THR A 68 7.40 -12.78 -18.54
N VAL A 69 6.58 -12.45 -17.53
CA VAL A 69 5.75 -13.44 -16.81
C VAL A 69 4.75 -14.11 -17.73
N ILE A 70 4.12 -13.36 -18.64
CA ILE A 70 3.19 -13.91 -19.65
C ILE A 70 3.94 -14.90 -20.56
N GLY A 71 5.11 -14.52 -21.07
CA GLY A 71 5.92 -15.40 -21.93
C GLY A 71 6.34 -16.69 -21.22
N GLU A 72 6.74 -16.62 -19.96
CA GLU A 72 7.07 -17.79 -19.13
C GLU A 72 5.85 -18.69 -18.89
N SER A 73 4.67 -18.10 -18.68
CA SER A 73 3.42 -18.84 -18.51
C SER A 73 2.99 -19.54 -19.79
N GLU A 74 3.07 -18.86 -20.94
CA GLU A 74 2.74 -19.43 -22.26
C GLU A 74 3.72 -20.53 -22.68
N ALA A 75 4.99 -20.40 -22.29
CA ALA A 75 6.00 -21.45 -22.50
C ALA A 75 5.78 -22.70 -21.62
N GLY A 76 4.81 -22.68 -20.69
CA GLY A 76 4.49 -23.82 -19.82
C GLY A 76 5.55 -24.12 -18.78
N THR A 77 6.40 -23.14 -18.41
CA THR A 77 7.47 -23.30 -17.42
C THR A 77 6.96 -23.40 -15.98
N PHE A 78 5.73 -22.95 -15.72
CA PHE A 78 5.14 -22.98 -14.39
C PHE A 78 4.47 -24.35 -14.13
N ASN A 79 5.02 -25.09 -13.19
CA ASN A 79 4.44 -26.35 -12.72
C ASN A 79 3.49 -26.11 -11.53
N GLY A 80 2.80 -27.17 -11.07
CA GLY A 80 1.86 -27.09 -9.96
C GLY A 80 2.48 -26.58 -8.65
N GLN A 81 3.75 -26.81 -8.40
CA GLN A 81 4.46 -26.31 -7.22
C GLN A 81 4.66 -24.77 -7.29
N VAL A 82 4.93 -24.25 -8.48
CA VAL A 82 5.03 -22.80 -8.73
C VAL A 82 3.68 -22.12 -8.52
N ASP A 83 2.58 -22.74 -8.99
CA ASP A 83 1.22 -22.22 -8.73
C ASP A 83 0.91 -22.12 -7.24
N ILE A 84 1.27 -23.13 -6.45
CA ILE A 84 1.13 -23.09 -4.98
C ILE A 84 1.94 -21.94 -4.39
N SER A 85 3.17 -21.73 -4.86
CA SER A 85 4.04 -20.64 -4.40
C SER A 85 3.47 -19.26 -4.71
N PHE A 86 2.90 -19.06 -5.90
CA PHE A 86 2.24 -17.79 -6.26
C PHE A 86 1.01 -17.52 -5.41
N ARG A 87 0.19 -18.56 -5.15
CA ARG A 87 -0.97 -18.41 -4.25
C ARG A 87 -0.54 -18.08 -2.82
N MET A 88 0.50 -18.73 -2.32
CA MET A 88 1.05 -18.43 -1.00
C MET A 88 1.59 -17.00 -0.94
N GLY A 89 2.31 -16.54 -1.97
CA GLY A 89 2.75 -15.16 -2.09
C GLY A 89 1.59 -14.15 -2.03
N MET A 90 0.48 -14.44 -2.71
CA MET A 90 -0.71 -13.60 -2.66
C MET A 90 -1.35 -13.59 -1.27
N VAL A 91 -1.39 -14.72 -0.56
CA VAL A 91 -1.88 -14.78 0.82
C VAL A 91 -1.06 -13.89 1.74
N TRP A 92 0.27 -13.94 1.64
CA TRP A 92 1.16 -13.07 2.41
C TRP A 92 1.02 -11.59 2.06
N PHE A 93 0.81 -11.29 0.78
CA PHE A 93 0.52 -9.91 0.36
C PHE A 93 -0.78 -9.41 0.98
N ILE A 94 -1.86 -10.18 0.90
CA ILE A 94 -3.14 -9.81 1.52
C ILE A 94 -2.99 -9.66 3.04
N PHE A 95 -2.23 -10.53 3.68
CA PHE A 95 -1.94 -10.42 5.11
C PHE A 95 -1.21 -9.11 5.44
N SER A 96 -0.22 -8.70 4.64
CA SER A 96 0.48 -7.43 4.84
C SER A 96 -0.45 -6.22 4.71
N GLU A 97 -1.38 -6.25 3.77
CA GLU A 97 -2.39 -5.20 3.60
C GLU A 97 -3.36 -5.12 4.79
N VAL A 98 -3.80 -6.27 5.29
CA VAL A 98 -4.63 -6.33 6.52
C VAL A 98 -3.89 -5.73 7.71
N MET A 99 -2.60 -6.03 7.88
CA MET A 99 -1.78 -5.47 8.96
C MET A 99 -1.55 -3.97 8.79
N PHE A 100 -1.37 -3.50 7.55
CA PHE A 100 -1.29 -2.07 7.25
C PHE A 100 -2.56 -1.33 7.69
N PHE A 101 -3.72 -1.79 7.31
CA PHE A 101 -4.99 -1.20 7.73
C PHE A 101 -5.22 -1.34 9.24
N ALA A 102 -4.85 -2.44 9.84
CA ALA A 102 -4.95 -2.63 11.29
C ALA A 102 -4.12 -1.59 12.06
N ALA A 103 -2.91 -1.26 11.57
CA ALA A 103 -2.07 -0.23 12.17
C ALA A 103 -2.73 1.15 12.09
N PHE A 104 -3.28 1.55 10.94
CA PHE A 104 -3.93 2.85 10.79
C PHE A 104 -5.24 2.95 11.57
N PHE A 105 -6.10 1.95 11.50
CA PHE A 105 -7.34 1.95 12.28
C PHE A 105 -7.08 1.82 13.77
N GLY A 106 -6.06 1.07 14.18
CA GLY A 106 -5.61 0.98 15.57
C GLY A 106 -5.12 2.33 16.09
N ALA A 107 -4.30 3.05 15.31
CA ALA A 107 -3.85 4.40 15.64
C ALA A 107 -5.02 5.39 15.73
N LEU A 108 -5.96 5.33 14.80
CA LEU A 108 -7.17 6.15 14.81
C LEU A 108 -8.02 5.87 16.05
N TYR A 109 -8.22 4.60 16.39
CA TYR A 109 -8.94 4.19 17.59
C TYR A 109 -8.25 4.73 18.86
N TYR A 110 -6.94 4.55 18.95
CA TYR A 110 -6.16 5.04 20.07
C TYR A 110 -6.25 6.58 20.22
N ALA A 111 -6.09 7.29 19.12
CA ALA A 111 -6.21 8.74 19.10
C ALA A 111 -7.59 9.20 19.59
N ARG A 112 -8.65 8.61 19.05
CA ARG A 112 -10.04 9.01 19.33
C ARG A 112 -10.48 8.63 20.74
N MET A 113 -10.12 7.43 21.20
CA MET A 113 -10.64 6.89 22.47
C MET A 113 -9.76 7.21 23.69
N TYR A 114 -8.49 7.49 23.48
CA TYR A 114 -7.55 7.74 24.57
C TYR A 114 -6.88 9.10 24.48
N SER A 115 -6.23 9.43 23.36
CA SER A 115 -5.41 10.65 23.27
C SER A 115 -6.25 11.92 23.33
N VAL A 116 -7.31 12.01 22.55
CA VAL A 116 -8.17 13.20 22.48
C VAL A 116 -8.93 13.43 23.79
N PRO A 117 -9.58 12.43 24.43
CA PRO A 117 -10.18 12.58 25.75
C PRO A 117 -9.17 12.96 26.83
N TRP A 118 -7.98 12.36 26.82
CA TRP A 118 -6.94 12.68 27.78
C TRP A 118 -6.45 14.13 27.67
N LEU A 119 -6.26 14.64 26.44
CA LEU A 119 -5.95 16.05 26.19
C LEU A 119 -7.07 16.98 26.62
N GLY A 120 -8.32 16.55 26.52
CA GLY A 120 -9.51 17.25 27.01
C GLY A 120 -9.72 17.20 28.52
N GLY A 121 -8.78 16.63 29.29
CA GLY A 121 -8.81 16.60 30.75
C GLY A 121 -9.48 15.40 31.37
N GLU A 122 -9.81 14.37 30.60
CA GLU A 122 -10.39 13.15 31.14
C GLU A 122 -9.34 12.28 31.86
N GLY A 123 -9.74 11.63 32.94
CA GLY A 123 -8.89 10.74 33.74
C GLY A 123 -7.66 11.45 34.31
N SER A 124 -6.47 10.90 34.02
CA SER A 124 -5.19 11.49 34.48
C SER A 124 -4.77 12.73 33.69
N GLY A 125 -5.50 13.11 32.65
CA GLY A 125 -5.23 14.26 31.78
C GLY A 125 -5.68 15.60 32.37
N ALA A 126 -6.39 15.62 33.52
CA ALA A 126 -6.97 16.84 34.08
C ALA A 126 -5.94 17.95 34.33
N ALA A 127 -4.79 17.62 34.93
CA ALA A 127 -3.72 18.60 35.19
C ALA A 127 -3.10 19.09 33.86
N THR A 128 -2.88 18.21 32.90
CA THR A 128 -2.34 18.57 31.59
C THR A 128 -3.26 19.53 30.84
N ASN A 129 -4.56 19.25 30.81
CA ASN A 129 -5.54 20.14 30.21
C ASN A 129 -5.56 21.50 30.91
N GLN A 130 -5.66 21.50 32.25
CA GLN A 130 -5.78 22.75 33.02
C GLN A 130 -4.57 23.68 32.88
N PHE A 131 -3.36 23.13 32.81
CA PHE A 131 -2.13 23.93 32.78
C PHE A 131 -1.58 24.21 31.40
N LEU A 132 -1.77 23.27 30.45
CA LEU A 132 -1.18 23.38 29.12
C LEU A 132 -2.22 23.72 28.03
N TRP A 133 -3.44 23.15 28.14
CA TRP A 133 -4.45 23.24 27.10
C TRP A 133 -5.84 23.59 27.60
N PRO A 134 -6.01 24.68 28.42
CA PRO A 134 -7.28 24.98 29.08
C PRO A 134 -8.45 25.26 28.14
N GLU A 135 -8.16 25.71 26.93
CA GLU A 135 -9.18 26.01 25.92
C GLU A 135 -9.50 24.80 24.99
N PHE A 136 -8.76 23.69 25.13
CA PHE A 136 -8.99 22.53 24.32
C PHE A 136 -10.22 21.76 24.78
N ALA A 137 -11.20 21.63 23.89
CA ALA A 137 -12.39 20.81 24.09
C ALA A 137 -12.31 19.52 23.28
N THR A 138 -12.68 18.41 23.92
CA THR A 138 -12.80 17.11 23.23
C THR A 138 -13.90 17.18 22.17
N ALA A 139 -13.53 17.15 20.91
CA ALA A 139 -14.46 17.15 19.79
C ALA A 139 -14.02 16.16 18.71
N TRP A 140 -15.00 15.65 17.97
CA TRP A 140 -14.73 14.80 16.81
C TRP A 140 -15.64 15.22 15.63
N PRO A 141 -15.12 15.42 14.42
CA PRO A 141 -13.71 15.33 14.01
C PRO A 141 -12.81 16.38 14.68
N LEU A 142 -11.53 16.04 14.89
CA LEU A 142 -10.56 16.91 15.54
C LEU A 142 -10.07 17.98 14.54
N LEU A 143 -10.79 19.09 14.46
CA LEU A 143 -10.43 20.22 13.59
C LEU A 143 -9.67 21.33 14.34
N GLN A 144 -9.74 21.34 15.66
CA GLN A 144 -9.01 22.28 16.52
C GLN A 144 -7.96 21.52 17.33
N LEU A 145 -6.72 21.92 17.18
CA LEU A 145 -5.61 21.33 17.92
C LEU A 145 -5.40 22.10 19.24
N PRO A 146 -4.83 21.46 20.28
CA PRO A 146 -4.51 22.12 21.54
C PRO A 146 -3.64 23.36 21.34
N GLU A 147 -2.73 23.33 20.37
CA GLU A 147 -1.79 24.42 20.07
C GLU A 147 -1.89 24.78 18.57
N ALA A 148 -2.87 25.59 18.25
CA ALA A 148 -3.18 25.99 16.88
C ALA A 148 -2.06 26.81 16.19
N TYR A 149 -1.16 27.43 16.97
CA TYR A 149 -0.05 28.22 16.44
C TYR A 149 1.16 27.40 16.05
N ALA A 150 1.38 26.23 16.68
CA ALA A 150 2.51 25.37 16.42
C ALA A 150 2.27 24.40 15.27
N PHE A 151 1.01 24.08 14.98
CA PHE A 151 0.64 23.08 13.98
C PHE A 151 -0.42 23.60 13.03
N SER A 152 -0.29 23.29 11.74
CA SER A 152 -1.33 23.59 10.76
C SER A 152 -2.57 22.72 11.02
N THR A 153 -3.72 23.37 11.12
CA THR A 153 -5.02 22.71 11.31
C THR A 153 -5.69 22.38 9.98
N PHE A 154 -6.54 21.37 9.98
CA PHE A 154 -7.43 21.07 8.86
C PHE A 154 -8.62 22.04 8.87
N ASN A 155 -8.97 22.58 7.72
CA ASN A 155 -10.09 23.47 7.59
C ASN A 155 -11.44 22.73 7.54
N ALA A 156 -11.45 21.50 7.06
CA ALA A 156 -12.63 20.67 6.91
C ALA A 156 -12.26 19.19 6.77
N THR A 157 -13.23 18.31 6.97
CA THR A 157 -13.14 16.90 6.60
C THR A 157 -13.28 16.72 5.09
N LEU A 158 -12.69 15.64 4.55
CA LEU A 158 -12.90 15.28 3.15
C LEU A 158 -14.37 14.93 2.90
N ASP A 159 -14.95 15.49 1.83
CA ASP A 159 -16.28 15.12 1.40
C ASP A 159 -16.27 13.71 0.80
N ALA A 160 -17.23 12.89 1.21
CA ALA A 160 -17.37 11.51 0.73
C ALA A 160 -17.68 11.42 -0.77
N THR A 161 -18.31 12.45 -1.36
CA THR A 161 -18.73 12.50 -2.77
C THR A 161 -17.61 12.90 -3.73
N GLY A 162 -16.47 13.38 -3.21
CA GLY A 162 -15.32 13.79 -4.02
C GLY A 162 -14.35 12.64 -4.36
N VAL A 163 -13.08 12.84 -4.02
CA VAL A 163 -11.98 11.89 -4.29
C VAL A 163 -12.25 10.49 -3.73
N PRO A 164 -12.82 10.32 -2.51
CA PRO A 164 -13.10 8.98 -1.98
C PRO A 164 -14.12 8.20 -2.80
N HIS A 165 -15.15 8.87 -3.32
CA HIS A 165 -16.13 8.22 -4.21
C HIS A 165 -15.49 7.76 -5.51
N PHE A 166 -14.66 8.60 -6.13
CA PHE A 166 -13.94 8.26 -7.35
C PHE A 166 -12.97 7.07 -7.16
N ASN A 167 -12.26 7.04 -6.03
CA ASN A 167 -11.42 5.90 -5.67
C ASN A 167 -12.21 4.59 -5.55
N THR A 168 -13.38 4.64 -4.92
CA THR A 168 -14.28 3.47 -4.81
C THR A 168 -14.77 3.00 -6.18
N LEU A 169 -15.07 3.92 -7.08
CA LEU A 169 -15.50 3.61 -8.44
C LEU A 169 -14.37 2.90 -9.23
N ILE A 170 -13.14 3.37 -9.12
CA ILE A 170 -11.97 2.72 -9.74
C ILE A 170 -11.77 1.31 -9.18
N LEU A 171 -11.86 1.13 -7.87
CA LEU A 171 -11.72 -0.20 -7.25
C LEU A 171 -12.81 -1.18 -7.72
N ARG A 172 -14.05 -0.71 -7.87
CA ARG A 172 -15.14 -1.54 -8.39
C ARG A 172 -14.93 -1.93 -9.87
N THR A 173 -14.47 -1.00 -10.70
CA THR A 173 -14.16 -1.31 -12.11
C THR A 173 -12.99 -2.29 -12.23
N THR A 174 -11.99 -2.18 -11.38
CA THR A 174 -10.87 -3.14 -11.31
C THR A 174 -11.37 -4.55 -10.96
N GLY A 175 -12.28 -4.66 -9.99
CA GLY A 175 -12.92 -5.94 -9.65
C GLY A 175 -13.70 -6.55 -10.81
N ALA A 176 -14.48 -5.74 -11.53
CA ALA A 176 -15.22 -6.19 -12.71
C ALA A 176 -14.29 -6.67 -13.84
N SER A 177 -13.22 -5.91 -14.12
CA SER A 177 -12.22 -6.27 -15.13
C SER A 177 -11.52 -7.59 -14.81
N ARG A 178 -11.18 -7.82 -13.54
CA ARG A 178 -10.60 -9.08 -13.07
C ARG A 178 -11.56 -10.26 -13.27
N THR A 179 -12.83 -10.08 -12.92
CA THR A 179 -13.85 -11.13 -13.12
C THR A 179 -14.06 -11.46 -14.59
N TRP A 180 -13.94 -10.45 -15.46
CA TRP A 180 -14.06 -10.67 -16.90
C TRP A 180 -12.85 -11.40 -17.48
N ALA A 181 -11.65 -11.15 -16.96
CA ALA A 181 -10.42 -11.82 -17.41
C ALA A 181 -10.33 -13.30 -16.98
N HIS A 182 -11.16 -13.77 -16.07
CA HIS A 182 -11.21 -15.13 -15.55
C HIS A 182 -12.28 -15.95 -16.27
#